data_c2a628c4e82e88ce1ee36cfa2c8cdae0
#
_entry.id   c2a628c4e82e88ce1ee36cfa2c8cdae0
#
_cell.length_a   1.000
_cell.length_b   1.000
_cell.length_c   1.000
_cell.angle_alpha   90.00
_cell.angle_beta   90.00
_cell.angle_gamma   90.00
#
_symmetry.space_group_name_H-M   'P 1'
#
loop_
_entity.id
_entity.type
_entity.pdbx_description
1 polymer ?
#
loop_
_entity_poly.entity_id
_entity_poly.type
_entity_poly.pdbx_seq_one_letter_code
_entity_poly.pdbx_strand_id
1 'polypeptide(L)'
;AGVVIGKHCIINTNSNIDHESNINSFSSICPGVTICGNVNIGELTFIGANSTIIQRITIGANCVVGAGTVIIKNVNDNCKIVGNPGRIIQENYHPLLC
;
A
#
# COMPACT_ATOMS: atom_id res chain seq x y z
N ALA A 1 -9.75 -12.41 8.99
CA ALA A 1 -10.09 -13.55 8.15
C ALA A 1 -10.09 -13.11 6.68
N GLY A 2 -9.69 -14.01 5.78
CA GLY A 2 -9.70 -13.75 4.36
C GLY A 2 -8.56 -12.85 3.86
N VAL A 3 -7.56 -12.59 4.69
CA VAL A 3 -6.39 -11.84 4.24
C VAL A 3 -5.48 -12.77 3.46
N VAL A 4 -5.04 -12.34 2.28
CA VAL A 4 -4.09 -13.08 1.46
C VAL A 4 -2.83 -12.25 1.29
N ILE A 5 -1.69 -12.83 1.65
CA ILE A 5 -0.39 -12.17 1.53
C ILE A 5 0.45 -12.98 0.55
N GLY A 6 0.92 -12.31 -0.50
CA GLY A 6 1.73 -12.94 -1.53
C GLY A 6 3.14 -13.29 -1.07
N LYS A 7 3.95 -13.77 -2.02
CA LYS A 7 5.32 -14.21 -1.75
C LYS A 7 6.23 -13.02 -1.43
N HIS A 8 7.18 -13.26 -0.52
CA HIS A 8 8.24 -12.30 -0.21
C HIS A 8 7.73 -10.91 0.19
N CYS A 9 6.56 -10.85 0.81
CA CYS A 9 6.07 -9.62 1.38
C CYS A 9 6.73 -9.36 2.73
N ILE A 10 6.93 -8.09 3.04
CA ILE A 10 7.42 -7.66 4.35
C ILE A 10 6.27 -6.96 5.06
N ILE A 11 5.82 -7.53 6.16
CA ILE A 11 4.77 -6.95 6.98
C ILE A 11 5.38 -6.61 8.33
N ASN A 12 5.54 -5.35 8.60
CA ASN A 12 6.27 -4.89 9.76
C ASN A 12 5.42 -4.75 11.03
N THR A 13 6.11 -4.44 12.12
CA THR A 13 5.53 -4.37 13.47
C THR A 13 4.38 -3.38 13.56
N ASN A 14 3.34 -3.76 14.29
CA ASN A 14 2.15 -2.95 14.53
C ASN A 14 1.40 -2.54 13.26
N SER A 15 1.60 -3.28 12.17
CA SER A 15 0.77 -3.14 10.99
C SER A 15 -0.54 -3.89 11.23
N ASN A 16 -1.64 -3.33 10.76
CA ASN A 16 -2.94 -3.97 10.84
C ASN A 16 -3.51 -4.14 9.44
N ILE A 17 -3.81 -5.38 9.08
CA ILE A 17 -4.42 -5.70 7.79
C ILE A 17 -5.76 -6.35 8.07
N ASP A 18 -6.80 -5.65 7.72
CA ASP A 18 -8.16 -6.10 8.02
C ASP A 18 -8.66 -7.10 6.98
N HIS A 19 -9.84 -7.63 7.23
CA HIS A 19 -10.40 -8.78 6.51
C HIS A 19 -10.49 -8.57 4.99
N GLU A 20 -10.41 -9.67 4.26
CA GLU A 20 -10.57 -9.72 2.80
C GLU A 20 -9.58 -8.85 2.02
N SER A 21 -8.49 -8.45 2.64
CA SER A 21 -7.46 -7.69 1.94
C SER A 21 -6.43 -8.59 1.29
N ASN A 22 -5.88 -8.15 0.17
CA ASN A 22 -4.84 -8.88 -0.57
C ASN A 22 -3.59 -8.02 -0.67
N ILE A 23 -2.48 -8.57 -0.20
CA ILE A 23 -1.17 -7.95 -0.35
C ILE A 23 -0.41 -8.80 -1.37
N ASN A 24 -0.20 -8.27 -2.54
CA ASN A 24 0.45 -9.02 -3.61
C ASN A 24 1.96 -9.10 -3.43
N SER A 25 2.60 -9.97 -4.18
CA SER A 25 3.98 -10.38 -3.96
C SER A 25 4.97 -9.22 -3.97
N PHE A 26 6.01 -9.34 -3.16
CA PHE A 26 7.13 -8.40 -3.08
C PHE A 26 6.74 -7.00 -2.60
N SER A 27 5.59 -6.85 -1.97
CA SER A 27 5.18 -5.57 -1.39
C SER A 27 5.70 -5.43 0.03
N SER A 28 5.90 -4.20 0.47
CA SER A 28 6.39 -3.89 1.81
C SER A 28 5.39 -3.03 2.55
N ILE A 29 4.99 -3.49 3.72
CA ILE A 29 4.09 -2.76 4.62
C ILE A 29 4.92 -2.34 5.83
N CYS A 30 5.18 -1.06 5.96
CA CYS A 30 6.02 -0.52 7.03
C CYS A 30 5.30 -0.52 8.38
N PRO A 31 6.02 -0.26 9.48
CA PRO A 31 5.41 -0.27 10.80
C PRO A 31 4.25 0.72 10.95
N GLY A 32 3.23 0.31 11.69
CA GLY A 32 2.11 1.18 12.02
C GLY A 32 1.13 1.45 10.90
N VAL A 33 1.26 0.77 9.76
CA VAL A 33 0.32 0.92 8.66
C VAL A 33 -1.02 0.27 9.02
N THR A 34 -2.10 0.95 8.70
CA THR A 34 -3.45 0.42 8.86
C THR A 34 -4.08 0.21 7.49
N ILE A 35 -4.41 -1.03 7.18
CA ILE A 35 -5.10 -1.39 5.95
C ILE A 35 -6.48 -1.89 6.34
N CYS A 36 -7.50 -1.15 5.93
CA CYS A 36 -8.89 -1.50 6.23
C CYS A 36 -9.36 -2.65 5.35
N GLY A 37 -10.63 -3.04 5.48
CA GLY A 37 -11.13 -4.22 4.78
C GLY A 37 -11.24 -4.07 3.28
N ASN A 38 -11.10 -5.20 2.57
CA ASN A 38 -11.27 -5.28 1.12
C ASN A 38 -10.31 -4.38 0.35
N VAL A 39 -9.08 -4.25 0.82
CA VAL A 39 -8.04 -3.48 0.16
C VAL A 39 -7.18 -4.42 -0.68
N ASN A 40 -6.83 -3.97 -1.87
CA ASN A 40 -5.95 -4.70 -2.77
C ASN A 40 -4.69 -3.89 -2.99
N ILE A 41 -3.55 -4.48 -2.63
CA ILE A 41 -2.25 -3.84 -2.85
C ILE A 41 -1.56 -4.60 -3.96
N GLY A 42 -1.22 -3.92 -5.05
CA GLY A 42 -0.51 -4.51 -6.17
C GLY A 42 0.90 -4.94 -5.78
N GLU A 43 1.52 -5.75 -6.64
CA GLU A 43 2.87 -6.25 -6.35
C GLU A 43 3.90 -5.13 -6.39
N LEU A 44 5.01 -5.33 -5.70
CA LEU A 44 6.15 -4.39 -5.68
C LEU A 44 5.74 -2.99 -5.18
N THR A 45 4.75 -2.91 -4.34
CA THR A 45 4.27 -1.64 -3.79
C THR A 45 4.80 -1.45 -2.38
N PHE A 46 5.24 -0.24 -2.09
CA PHE A 46 5.78 0.13 -0.79
C PHE A 46 4.79 1.05 -0.07
N ILE A 47 4.36 0.65 1.11
CA ILE A 47 3.47 1.46 1.95
C ILE A 47 4.27 1.99 3.14
N GLY A 48 4.50 3.29 3.16
CA GLY A 48 5.30 3.94 4.18
C GLY A 48 4.67 3.90 5.57
N ALA A 49 5.50 4.10 6.59
CA ALA A 49 5.09 3.96 7.99
C ALA A 49 3.90 4.84 8.35
N ASN A 50 3.03 4.30 9.18
CA ASN A 50 1.85 4.99 9.73
C ASN A 50 0.86 5.48 8.69
N SER A 51 0.91 4.93 7.47
CA SER A 51 -0.09 5.23 6.46
C SER A 51 -1.40 4.51 6.76
N THR A 52 -2.49 5.08 6.29
CA THR A 52 -3.82 4.50 6.44
C THR A 52 -4.45 4.36 5.07
N ILE A 53 -4.96 3.17 4.77
CA ILE A 53 -5.66 2.91 3.52
C ILE A 53 -7.08 2.52 3.90
N ILE A 54 -8.04 3.32 3.48
CA ILE A 54 -9.43 3.07 3.83
C ILE A 54 -9.98 1.86 3.07
N GLN A 55 -11.14 1.41 3.48
CA GLN A 55 -11.75 0.20 2.92
C GLN A 55 -12.03 0.32 1.42
N ARG A 56 -11.97 -0.81 0.74
CA ARG A 56 -12.31 -0.97 -0.68
C ARG A 56 -11.44 -0.17 -1.64
N ILE A 57 -10.19 0.05 -1.26
CA ILE A 57 -9.21 0.73 -2.11
C ILE A 57 -8.38 -0.31 -2.84
N THR A 58 -8.08 -0.02 -4.10
CA THR A 58 -7.09 -0.77 -4.87
C THR A 58 -5.91 0.16 -5.14
N ILE A 59 -4.73 -0.28 -4.72
CA ILE A 59 -3.47 0.39 -5.05
C ILE A 59 -2.75 -0.51 -6.05
N GLY A 60 -2.35 0.08 -7.17
CA GLY A 60 -1.70 -0.66 -8.24
C GLY A 60 -0.32 -1.17 -7.89
N ALA A 61 0.35 -1.73 -8.89
CA ALA A 61 1.70 -2.27 -8.76
C ALA A 61 2.74 -1.15 -8.84
N ASN A 62 3.91 -1.40 -8.26
CA ASN A 62 5.04 -0.46 -8.30
C ASN A 62 4.72 0.93 -7.75
N CYS A 63 3.85 1.02 -6.79
CA CYS A 63 3.50 2.29 -6.16
C CYS A 63 4.37 2.53 -4.93
N VAL A 64 4.58 3.79 -4.61
CA VAL A 64 5.22 4.20 -3.37
C VAL A 64 4.27 5.14 -2.64
N VAL A 65 3.87 4.73 -1.45
CA VAL A 65 3.04 5.54 -0.56
C VAL A 65 3.95 6.08 0.52
N GLY A 66 4.07 7.39 0.59
CA GLY A 66 4.92 8.04 1.59
C GLY A 66 4.40 7.82 3.00
N ALA A 67 5.29 8.00 3.99
CA ALA A 67 4.91 7.81 5.39
C ALA A 67 3.77 8.76 5.78
N GLY A 68 2.86 8.27 6.62
CA GLY A 68 1.76 9.08 7.14
C GLY A 68 0.69 9.44 6.12
N THR A 69 0.67 8.80 4.98
CA THR A 69 -0.30 9.09 3.92
C THR A 69 -1.65 8.46 4.24
N VAL A 70 -2.72 9.15 3.91
CA VAL A 70 -4.08 8.60 4.02
C VAL A 70 -4.65 8.42 2.62
N ILE A 71 -4.81 7.18 2.21
CA ILE A 71 -5.30 6.85 0.87
C ILE A 71 -6.82 6.68 0.91
N ILE A 72 -7.52 7.53 0.16
CA ILE A 72 -9.00 7.54 0.12
C ILE A 72 -9.55 7.27 -1.29
N LYS A 73 -8.69 7.10 -2.27
CA LYS A 73 -9.08 6.81 -3.66
C LYS A 73 -8.17 5.74 -4.23
N ASN A 74 -8.66 5.01 -5.21
CA ASN A 74 -7.84 4.03 -5.91
C ASN A 74 -6.64 4.70 -6.57
N VAL A 75 -5.55 3.95 -6.65
CA VAL A 75 -4.28 4.44 -7.18
C VAL A 75 -3.86 3.53 -8.33
N ASN A 76 -3.56 4.11 -9.47
CA ASN A 76 -3.06 3.36 -10.62
C ASN A 76 -1.62 2.91 -10.41
N ASP A 77 -1.16 2.02 -11.28
CA ASP A 77 0.21 1.51 -11.22
C ASP A 77 1.23 2.65 -11.35
N ASN A 78 2.40 2.43 -10.81
CA ASN A 78 3.58 3.28 -10.99
C ASN A 78 3.37 4.73 -10.50
N CYS A 79 2.66 4.89 -9.42
CA CYS A 79 2.41 6.22 -8.83
C CYS A 79 3.14 6.40 -7.51
N LYS A 80 3.49 7.62 -7.22
CA LYS A 80 3.99 8.01 -5.90
C LYS A 80 2.97 8.95 -5.27
N ILE A 81 2.54 8.63 -4.05
CA ILE A 81 1.46 9.31 -3.36
C ILE A 81 1.92 9.76 -1.99
N VAL A 82 1.58 10.98 -1.60
CA VAL A 82 1.89 11.49 -0.26
C VAL A 82 0.73 12.34 0.26
N GLY A 83 0.63 12.43 1.57
CA GLY A 83 -0.20 13.41 2.25
C GLY A 83 -1.49 12.89 2.83
N ASN A 84 -2.24 13.80 3.42
CA ASN A 84 -3.54 13.54 4.03
C ASN A 84 -4.50 14.67 3.63
N PRO A 85 -5.44 14.43 2.71
CA PRO A 85 -5.60 13.18 1.96
C PRO A 85 -4.44 12.95 1.00
N GLY A 86 -4.19 11.69 0.67
CA GLY A 86 -3.13 11.31 -0.24
C GLY A 86 -3.34 11.91 -1.63
N ARG A 87 -2.27 12.39 -2.21
CA ARG A 87 -2.29 12.92 -3.58
C ARG A 87 -1.11 12.39 -4.36
N ILE A 88 -1.33 12.17 -5.64
CA ILE A 88 -0.29 11.68 -6.53
C ILE A 88 0.67 12.83 -6.81
N ILE A 89 1.94 12.62 -6.50
CA ILE A 89 2.99 13.60 -6.77
C ILE A 89 3.86 13.21 -7.95
N GLN A 90 3.75 11.95 -8.40
CA GLN A 90 4.49 11.46 -9.54
C GLN A 90 3.73 10.29 -10.17
N GLU A 91 3.50 10.35 -11.47
CA GLU A 91 2.92 9.26 -12.25
C GLU A 91 4.02 8.62 -13.09
N ASN A 92 3.77 7.37 -13.50
CA ASN A 92 4.77 6.60 -14.25
C ASN A 92 6.10 6.52 -13.52
N TYR A 93 6.05 6.52 -12.20
CA TYR A 93 7.22 6.40 -11.35
C TYR A 93 7.74 4.98 -11.42
N HIS A 94 9.03 4.85 -11.72
CA HIS A 94 9.69 3.55 -11.76
C HIS A 94 10.80 3.56 -10.71
N PRO A 95 10.51 3.09 -9.49
CA PRO A 95 11.55 3.02 -8.47
C PRO A 95 12.69 2.15 -8.97
N LEU A 96 13.90 2.57 -8.69
CA LEU A 96 15.04 1.74 -9.01
C LEU A 96 14.97 0.46 -8.18
N LEU A 97 15.00 -0.64 -8.86
CA LEU A 97 15.00 -1.94 -8.23
C LEU A 97 16.43 -2.32 -7.91
N CYS A 98 16.94 -1.65 -6.95
CA CYS A 98 18.33 -1.92 -6.56
C CYS A 98 18.38 -2.97 -5.52
#